data_d808674922fbc32cfe36a3c1ef3880a8
#
_entry.id   d808674922fbc32cfe36a3c1ef3880a8
#
_cell.length_a   1.000
_cell.length_b   1.000
_cell.length_c   1.000
_cell.angle_alpha   90.00
_cell.angle_beta   90.00
_cell.angle_gamma   90.00
#
_symmetry.space_group_name_H-M   'P 1'
#
loop_
_entity.id
_entity.type
_entity.pdbx_description
1 polymer ?
#
loop_
_entity_poly.entity_id
_entity_poly.type
_entity_poly.pdbx_seq_one_letter_code
_entity_poly.pdbx_strand_id
1 'polypeptide(L)'
;MGGGNQITYHRRPVIAAKDVVAQSYVKVGSGANMMGYYMYHGGSNPIGKYSTLQESKATKYPNDYPIINYDFNAPIGEWGQLNESYYDLKTLHAFLNDFGPHLATTVTTFPDKRPLKPGDNETLRMSVSSHGNSGYVFINNYQRLLEMKDLSDIRIRIQQQGGTELLFPPLNIASGEQLIMPFNIDINGHLLHYATVQPLYILKNKVPTYVFLSHPATASELVFSAGQLKKVMMDGRPVKNTGDKYLLKCGQEKEHLIVLSAVNGRQTKIL
;
A
#
# COMPACT_ATOMS: atom_id res chain seq x y z
N MET A 1 -15.70 9.19 -0.59
CA MET A 1 -16.10 10.36 0.25
C MET A 1 -16.05 9.96 1.71
N GLY A 2 -15.09 10.50 2.43
CA GLY A 2 -15.05 10.36 3.88
C GLY A 2 -16.10 11.28 4.52
N GLY A 3 -17.00 10.76 5.32
CA GLY A 3 -18.06 11.55 5.92
C GLY A 3 -19.25 11.86 5.00
N GLY A 4 -19.38 11.08 3.96
CA GLY A 4 -20.34 11.09 2.88
C GLY A 4 -21.74 11.62 3.08
N ASN A 5 -22.58 11.31 2.13
CA ASN A 5 -23.92 11.83 2.04
C ASN A 5 -24.81 11.41 3.22
N GLN A 6 -25.46 12.38 3.80
CA GLN A 6 -26.52 12.17 4.76
C GLN A 6 -27.84 12.49 4.09
N ILE A 7 -28.73 11.52 4.04
CA ILE A 7 -30.03 11.65 3.34
C ILE A 7 -31.12 12.20 4.26
N THR A 8 -30.90 12.22 5.57
CA THR A 8 -31.89 12.63 6.58
C THR A 8 -31.20 13.41 7.71
N TYR A 9 -31.97 13.73 8.76
CA TYR A 9 -31.49 14.40 9.98
C TYR A 9 -30.47 13.58 10.81
N HIS A 10 -29.92 12.52 10.25
CA HIS A 10 -28.95 11.71 10.94
C HIS A 10 -27.58 12.40 10.98
N ARG A 11 -26.83 12.06 12.01
CA ARG A 11 -25.46 12.51 12.18
C ARG A 11 -24.61 12.05 10.99
N ARG A 12 -23.76 12.91 10.46
CA ARG A 12 -22.78 12.52 9.46
C ARG A 12 -21.90 11.40 9.98
N PRO A 13 -21.60 10.38 9.19
CA PRO A 13 -20.67 9.35 9.59
C PRO A 13 -19.28 9.95 9.78
N VAL A 14 -18.63 9.60 10.89
CA VAL A 14 -17.21 9.85 11.11
C VAL A 14 -16.46 8.65 10.53
N ILE A 15 -15.56 8.93 9.60
CA ILE A 15 -14.74 7.92 8.94
C ILE A 15 -13.36 7.92 9.59
N ALA A 16 -12.91 6.77 10.08
CA ALA A 16 -11.57 6.62 10.61
C ALA A 16 -10.51 6.70 9.50
N ALA A 17 -9.30 7.10 9.85
CA ALA A 17 -8.18 7.13 8.90
C ALA A 17 -7.94 5.76 8.24
N LYS A 18 -8.01 4.70 9.03
CA LYS A 18 -7.89 3.30 8.55
C LYS A 18 -8.93 2.93 7.48
N ASP A 19 -10.15 3.46 7.55
CA ASP A 19 -11.19 3.22 6.53
C ASP A 19 -10.74 3.78 5.17
N VAL A 20 -10.20 5.00 5.18
CA VAL A 20 -9.74 5.70 3.97
C VAL A 20 -8.56 4.97 3.35
N VAL A 21 -7.59 4.59 4.18
CA VAL A 21 -6.37 3.89 3.76
C VAL A 21 -6.72 2.51 3.18
N ALA A 22 -7.48 1.70 3.92
CA ALA A 22 -7.88 0.37 3.46
C ALA A 22 -8.64 0.42 2.13
N GLN A 23 -9.57 1.37 1.98
CA GLN A 23 -10.28 1.57 0.72
C GLN A 23 -9.32 1.94 -0.42
N SER A 24 -8.32 2.76 -0.15
CA SER A 24 -7.32 3.17 -1.15
C SER A 24 -6.45 1.98 -1.58
N TYR A 25 -5.96 1.18 -0.64
CA TYR A 25 -5.22 -0.05 -0.93
C TYR A 25 -6.06 -1.05 -1.75
N VAL A 26 -7.32 -1.26 -1.36
CA VAL A 26 -8.23 -2.16 -2.07
C VAL A 26 -8.48 -1.68 -3.49
N LYS A 27 -8.71 -0.39 -3.72
CA LYS A 27 -8.92 0.16 -5.07
C LYS A 27 -7.69 -0.05 -5.95
N VAL A 28 -6.51 0.32 -5.46
CA VAL A 28 -5.25 0.16 -6.20
C VAL A 28 -4.98 -1.33 -6.47
N GLY A 29 -5.10 -2.17 -5.44
CA GLY A 29 -4.92 -3.61 -5.54
C GLY A 29 -5.97 -4.30 -6.42
N SER A 30 -7.12 -3.68 -6.65
CA SER A 30 -8.16 -4.17 -7.57
C SER A 30 -8.00 -3.64 -9.00
N GLY A 31 -6.88 -2.99 -9.32
CA GLY A 31 -6.53 -2.57 -10.68
C GLY A 31 -6.94 -1.13 -11.01
N ALA A 32 -7.29 -0.29 -10.02
CA ALA A 32 -7.50 1.13 -10.29
C ALA A 32 -6.16 1.79 -10.65
N ASN A 33 -6.07 2.35 -11.85
CA ASN A 33 -4.92 3.05 -12.38
C ASN A 33 -5.05 4.59 -12.31
N MET A 34 -6.16 5.06 -11.77
CA MET A 34 -6.40 6.47 -11.46
C MET A 34 -7.06 6.58 -10.09
N MET A 35 -6.44 7.32 -9.19
CA MET A 35 -6.92 7.57 -7.83
C MET A 35 -7.22 9.05 -7.64
N GLY A 36 -8.38 9.33 -7.08
CA GLY A 36 -8.78 10.67 -6.67
C GLY A 36 -9.54 10.60 -5.35
N TYR A 37 -9.49 11.67 -4.60
CA TYR A 37 -10.17 11.79 -3.31
C TYR A 37 -11.24 12.88 -3.37
N TYR A 38 -12.37 12.60 -2.81
CA TYR A 38 -13.41 13.58 -2.60
C TYR A 38 -13.76 13.65 -1.10
N MET A 39 -13.10 14.52 -0.35
CA MET A 39 -12.05 15.51 -0.65
C MET A 39 -10.70 15.01 -0.13
N TYR A 40 -9.58 15.45 -0.73
CA TYR A 40 -8.24 15.31 -0.12
C TYR A 40 -7.90 16.54 0.73
N HIS A 41 -8.26 17.72 0.22
CA HIS A 41 -8.19 18.98 0.94
C HIS A 41 -9.60 19.54 1.04
N GLY A 42 -10.02 19.85 2.25
CA GLY A 42 -11.27 20.53 2.52
C GLY A 42 -11.25 22.00 2.10
N GLY A 43 -12.39 22.64 2.19
CA GLY A 43 -12.52 24.06 1.85
C GLY A 43 -13.74 24.67 2.49
N SER A 44 -13.91 25.96 2.26
CA SER A 44 -15.07 26.74 2.68
C SER A 44 -15.88 27.19 1.48
N ASN A 45 -17.18 26.94 1.51
CA ASN A 45 -18.07 27.50 0.50
C ASN A 45 -18.27 29.00 0.73
N PRO A 46 -18.24 29.82 -0.32
CA PRO A 46 -18.59 31.23 -0.18
C PRO A 46 -20.08 31.41 0.11
N ILE A 47 -20.42 32.42 0.87
CA ILE A 47 -21.79 32.89 1.04
C ILE A 47 -22.14 33.82 -0.13
N GLY A 48 -23.00 33.32 -1.01
CA GLY A 48 -23.45 34.07 -2.17
C GLY A 48 -24.57 35.09 -1.81
N LYS A 49 -24.78 36.05 -2.71
CA LYS A 49 -25.83 37.04 -2.56
C LYS A 49 -27.23 36.43 -2.60
N TYR A 50 -27.43 35.43 -3.40
CA TYR A 50 -28.76 34.83 -3.67
C TYR A 50 -28.91 33.40 -3.08
N SER A 51 -27.82 32.70 -2.89
CA SER A 51 -27.81 31.36 -2.33
C SER A 51 -26.41 30.97 -1.86
N THR A 52 -26.33 29.84 -1.18
CA THR A 52 -25.07 29.12 -0.92
C THR A 52 -24.85 28.05 -1.98
N LEU A 53 -23.61 27.58 -2.18
CA LEU A 53 -23.31 26.46 -3.07
C LEU A 53 -23.81 25.14 -2.52
N GLN A 54 -24.09 25.07 -1.22
CA GLN A 54 -24.44 23.84 -0.56
C GLN A 54 -25.95 23.70 -0.42
N GLU A 55 -26.43 22.49 -0.62
CA GLU A 55 -27.80 22.11 -0.39
C GLU A 55 -28.18 22.26 1.08
N SER A 56 -29.33 22.87 1.36
CA SER A 56 -29.81 23.08 2.72
C SER A 56 -31.33 23.13 2.79
N LYS A 57 -31.89 23.03 3.99
CA LYS A 57 -33.33 23.24 4.19
C LYS A 57 -33.81 24.62 3.78
N ALA A 58 -32.97 25.66 3.90
CA ALA A 58 -33.28 26.98 3.45
C ALA A 58 -33.54 27.04 1.93
N THR A 59 -32.93 26.15 1.17
CA THR A 59 -33.15 25.97 -0.26
C THR A 59 -34.15 24.85 -0.60
N LYS A 60 -34.92 24.38 0.42
CA LYS A 60 -35.93 23.32 0.32
C LYS A 60 -35.36 21.97 -0.12
N TYR A 61 -34.12 21.68 0.20
CA TYR A 61 -33.46 20.42 -0.07
C TYR A 61 -33.63 19.45 1.12
N PRO A 62 -33.83 18.15 0.90
CA PRO A 62 -34.05 17.18 1.96
C PRO A 62 -32.80 16.95 2.82
N ASN A 63 -31.62 17.23 2.29
CA ASN A 63 -30.35 17.08 2.98
C ASN A 63 -29.99 18.32 3.79
N ASP A 64 -29.32 18.13 4.90
CA ASP A 64 -28.87 19.20 5.79
C ASP A 64 -27.34 19.16 5.92
N TYR A 65 -26.66 19.66 4.91
CA TYR A 65 -25.21 19.79 4.93
C TYR A 65 -24.78 21.03 5.68
N PRO A 66 -23.57 21.07 6.28
CA PRO A 66 -22.97 22.32 6.72
C PRO A 66 -22.85 23.26 5.52
N ILE A 67 -23.34 24.50 5.70
CA ILE A 67 -23.46 25.45 4.59
C ILE A 67 -22.08 25.95 4.14
N ILE A 68 -21.19 26.23 5.10
CA ILE A 68 -19.86 26.81 4.84
C ILE A 68 -18.81 25.73 4.74
N ASN A 69 -18.74 24.84 5.71
CA ASN A 69 -17.70 23.80 5.74
C ASN A 69 -17.86 22.76 4.62
N TYR A 70 -16.81 22.55 3.86
CA TYR A 70 -16.74 21.57 2.78
C TYR A 70 -15.53 20.64 2.98
N ASP A 71 -15.43 20.05 4.16
CA ASP A 71 -14.27 19.28 4.61
C ASP A 71 -14.44 17.78 4.34
N PHE A 72 -15.59 17.19 4.69
CA PHE A 72 -15.90 15.78 4.51
C PHE A 72 -14.87 14.80 5.09
N ASN A 73 -14.27 15.11 6.24
CA ASN A 73 -13.17 14.36 6.85
C ASN A 73 -11.96 14.23 5.92
N ALA A 74 -11.64 15.26 5.16
CA ALA A 74 -10.49 15.27 4.27
C ALA A 74 -9.17 15.07 5.03
N PRO A 75 -8.16 14.45 4.39
CA PRO A 75 -6.80 14.35 4.95
C PRO A 75 -6.22 15.71 5.35
N ILE A 76 -6.47 16.76 4.57
CA ILE A 76 -6.18 18.16 4.92
C ILE A 76 -7.52 18.87 5.09
N GLY A 77 -7.81 19.30 6.29
CA GLY A 77 -9.07 19.95 6.60
C GLY A 77 -9.19 21.37 6.05
N GLU A 78 -10.37 21.97 6.27
CA GLU A 78 -10.75 23.29 5.75
C GLU A 78 -9.71 24.40 6.02
N TRP A 79 -9.08 24.36 7.19
CA TRP A 79 -8.12 25.37 7.65
C TRP A 79 -6.66 24.92 7.49
N GLY A 80 -6.41 23.86 6.73
CA GLY A 80 -5.08 23.30 6.53
C GLY A 80 -4.61 22.37 7.65
N GLN A 81 -5.46 22.01 8.61
CA GLN A 81 -5.13 21.04 9.64
C GLN A 81 -4.94 19.66 9.02
N LEU A 82 -3.92 18.93 9.48
CA LEU A 82 -3.61 17.59 9.01
C LEU A 82 -4.32 16.56 9.89
N ASN A 83 -5.16 15.74 9.28
CA ASN A 83 -5.83 14.63 9.93
C ASN A 83 -4.96 13.36 9.86
N GLU A 84 -5.23 12.36 10.69
CA GLU A 84 -4.50 11.08 10.74
C GLU A 84 -4.41 10.43 9.34
N SER A 85 -5.49 10.47 8.56
CA SER A 85 -5.52 9.93 7.20
C SER A 85 -4.51 10.56 6.23
N TYR A 86 -4.05 11.79 6.49
CA TYR A 86 -2.96 12.40 5.72
C TYR A 86 -1.65 11.64 5.88
N TYR A 87 -1.32 11.31 7.12
CA TYR A 87 -0.08 10.60 7.43
C TYR A 87 -0.13 9.15 6.95
N ASP A 88 -1.24 8.47 7.16
CA ASP A 88 -1.41 7.08 6.77
C ASP A 88 -1.41 6.88 5.25
N LEU A 89 -2.01 7.82 4.50
CA LEU A 89 -2.00 7.78 3.03
C LEU A 89 -0.62 8.05 2.42
N LYS A 90 0.29 8.69 3.15
CA LYS A 90 1.65 9.00 2.63
C LYS A 90 2.41 7.76 2.20
N THR A 91 2.26 6.64 2.89
CA THR A 91 2.93 5.38 2.52
C THR A 91 2.47 4.87 1.16
N LEU A 92 1.16 4.88 0.91
CA LEU A 92 0.60 4.50 -0.38
C LEU A 92 0.99 5.49 -1.49
N HIS A 93 0.92 6.80 -1.22
CA HIS A 93 1.28 7.83 -2.20
C HIS A 93 2.77 7.78 -2.55
N ALA A 94 3.64 7.56 -1.56
CA ALA A 94 5.07 7.40 -1.79
C ALA A 94 5.35 6.19 -2.69
N PHE A 95 4.73 5.04 -2.41
CA PHE A 95 4.79 3.86 -3.27
C PHE A 95 4.32 4.16 -4.70
N LEU A 96 3.15 4.77 -4.85
CA LEU A 96 2.59 5.07 -6.16
C LEU A 96 3.43 6.06 -6.97
N ASN A 97 4.12 7.00 -6.31
CA ASN A 97 4.98 7.96 -6.98
C ASN A 97 6.16 7.31 -7.72
N ASP A 98 6.82 6.34 -7.10
CA ASP A 98 8.04 5.74 -7.66
C ASP A 98 7.81 4.35 -8.30
N PHE A 99 6.84 3.57 -7.82
CA PHE A 99 6.51 2.23 -8.34
C PHE A 99 5.20 2.20 -9.15
N GLY A 100 4.42 3.26 -9.10
CA GLY A 100 3.17 3.41 -9.86
C GLY A 100 3.32 3.25 -11.38
N PRO A 101 4.36 3.76 -12.04
CA PRO A 101 4.58 3.53 -13.47
C PRO A 101 4.65 2.04 -13.84
N HIS A 102 5.31 1.21 -13.04
CA HIS A 102 5.32 -0.24 -13.24
C HIS A 102 3.95 -0.85 -12.92
N LEU A 103 3.33 -0.47 -11.80
CA LEU A 103 2.02 -0.95 -11.41
C LEU A 103 0.95 -0.65 -12.47
N ALA A 104 0.99 0.52 -13.11
CA ALA A 104 0.03 0.92 -14.14
C ALA A 104 0.06 0.01 -15.40
N THR A 105 1.12 -0.76 -15.60
CA THR A 105 1.20 -1.73 -16.71
C THR A 105 0.69 -3.12 -16.35
N THR A 106 0.30 -3.35 -15.10
CA THR A 106 -0.09 -4.66 -14.60
C THR A 106 -1.57 -4.97 -14.84
N VAL A 107 -1.90 -6.25 -14.83
CA VAL A 107 -3.27 -6.77 -14.81
C VAL A 107 -3.52 -7.42 -13.46
N THR A 108 -4.66 -7.12 -12.86
CA THR A 108 -5.02 -7.67 -11.55
C THR A 108 -5.75 -8.98 -11.68
N THR A 109 -5.35 -9.95 -10.85
CA THR A 109 -6.01 -11.24 -10.66
C THR A 109 -6.34 -11.45 -9.19
N PHE A 110 -7.39 -12.24 -8.94
CA PHE A 110 -7.84 -12.57 -7.59
C PHE A 110 -7.71 -14.08 -7.36
N PRO A 111 -7.45 -14.52 -6.10
CA PRO A 111 -7.45 -15.94 -5.78
C PRO A 111 -8.86 -16.54 -5.89
N ASP A 112 -8.93 -17.85 -6.09
CA ASP A 112 -10.21 -18.57 -6.13
C ASP A 112 -10.95 -18.49 -4.81
N LYS A 113 -10.22 -18.65 -3.69
CA LYS A 113 -10.78 -18.49 -2.35
C LYS A 113 -10.83 -17.00 -1.98
N ARG A 114 -12.05 -16.47 -1.87
CA ARG A 114 -12.34 -15.08 -1.51
C ARG A 114 -13.43 -15.02 -0.46
N PRO A 115 -13.52 -13.93 0.34
CA PRO A 115 -14.67 -13.72 1.23
C PRO A 115 -15.98 -13.74 0.41
N LEU A 116 -16.92 -14.56 0.83
CA LEU A 116 -18.22 -14.70 0.16
C LEU A 116 -19.32 -13.83 0.78
N LYS A 117 -19.08 -13.29 1.98
CA LYS A 117 -20.01 -12.45 2.71
C LYS A 117 -19.28 -11.35 3.49
N PRO A 118 -19.92 -10.20 3.74
CA PRO A 118 -19.30 -9.10 4.49
C PRO A 118 -18.82 -9.46 5.90
N GLY A 119 -19.45 -10.40 6.58
CA GLY A 119 -19.07 -10.84 7.93
C GLY A 119 -17.93 -11.87 7.98
N ASP A 120 -17.32 -12.22 6.85
CA ASP A 120 -16.16 -13.10 6.82
C ASP A 120 -14.91 -12.35 7.30
N ASN A 121 -14.42 -12.69 8.49
CA ASN A 121 -13.27 -12.07 9.13
C ASN A 121 -12.04 -12.99 9.21
N GLU A 122 -12.08 -14.15 8.54
CA GLU A 122 -11.02 -15.17 8.57
C GLU A 122 -10.38 -15.39 7.20
N THR A 123 -11.11 -15.17 6.10
CA THR A 123 -10.60 -15.40 4.77
C THR A 123 -9.67 -14.26 4.35
N LEU A 124 -8.45 -14.61 3.91
CA LEU A 124 -7.48 -13.65 3.39
C LEU A 124 -8.06 -12.85 2.22
N ARG A 125 -7.97 -11.52 2.31
CA ARG A 125 -8.33 -10.59 1.24
C ARG A 125 -7.06 -10.17 0.53
N MET A 126 -6.88 -10.66 -0.67
CA MET A 126 -5.70 -10.34 -1.48
C MET A 126 -6.01 -10.25 -2.96
N SER A 127 -5.11 -9.62 -3.68
CA SER A 127 -5.03 -9.62 -5.13
C SER A 127 -3.57 -9.62 -5.58
N VAL A 128 -3.35 -10.00 -6.82
CA VAL A 128 -2.03 -9.98 -7.47
C VAL A 128 -2.14 -9.11 -8.71
N SER A 129 -1.35 -8.06 -8.78
CA SER A 129 -1.22 -7.21 -9.96
C SER A 129 0.10 -7.51 -10.63
N SER A 130 0.08 -8.05 -11.85
CA SER A 130 1.29 -8.50 -12.56
C SER A 130 1.35 -8.11 -14.02
N HIS A 131 2.58 -7.88 -14.50
CA HIS A 131 2.94 -7.78 -15.90
C HIS A 131 3.96 -8.88 -16.19
N GLY A 132 3.56 -9.88 -16.98
CA GLY A 132 4.36 -11.11 -17.11
C GLY A 132 4.56 -11.77 -15.75
N ASN A 133 5.82 -12.02 -15.40
CA ASN A 133 6.18 -12.65 -14.13
C ASN A 133 6.52 -11.65 -13.00
N SER A 134 6.38 -10.34 -13.24
CA SER A 134 6.73 -9.27 -12.30
C SER A 134 5.49 -8.56 -11.77
N GLY A 135 5.47 -8.16 -10.51
CA GLY A 135 4.32 -7.45 -9.96
C GLY A 135 4.31 -7.28 -8.45
N TYR A 136 3.09 -7.17 -7.92
CA TYR A 136 2.83 -6.89 -6.51
C TYR A 136 1.67 -7.73 -5.99
N VAL A 137 1.81 -8.22 -4.77
CA VAL A 137 0.72 -8.81 -3.97
C VAL A 137 0.15 -7.73 -3.08
N PHE A 138 -1.14 -7.49 -3.15
CA PHE A 138 -1.87 -6.61 -2.26
C PHE A 138 -2.65 -7.43 -1.25
N ILE A 139 -2.54 -7.09 0.03
CA ILE A 139 -3.27 -7.71 1.13
C ILE A 139 -3.98 -6.61 1.92
N ASN A 140 -5.23 -6.88 2.32
CA ASN A 140 -5.98 -6.01 3.22
C ASN A 140 -6.67 -6.85 4.29
N ASN A 141 -6.14 -6.85 5.50
CA ASN A 141 -6.76 -7.52 6.66
C ASN A 141 -7.53 -6.52 7.53
N TYR A 142 -8.29 -5.63 6.88
CA TYR A 142 -9.13 -4.63 7.55
C TYR A 142 -10.51 -4.55 6.91
N GLN A 143 -11.52 -4.38 7.74
CA GLN A 143 -12.87 -4.01 7.32
C GLN A 143 -13.50 -3.11 8.39
N ARG A 144 -14.13 -2.02 7.95
CA ARG A 144 -14.86 -1.13 8.84
C ARG A 144 -15.96 -1.89 9.59
N LEU A 145 -16.08 -1.62 10.89
CA LEU A 145 -17.11 -2.19 11.78
C LEU A 145 -17.06 -3.73 11.90
N LEU A 146 -15.96 -4.35 11.52
CA LEU A 146 -15.73 -5.78 11.71
C LEU A 146 -14.32 -5.98 12.25
N GLU A 147 -14.20 -6.66 13.38
CA GLU A 147 -12.92 -7.08 13.91
C GLU A 147 -12.40 -8.28 13.09
N MET A 148 -11.31 -8.05 12.36
CA MET A 148 -10.65 -9.10 11.61
C MET A 148 -9.82 -9.97 12.55
N LYS A 149 -9.65 -11.24 12.20
CA LYS A 149 -8.73 -12.12 12.93
C LYS A 149 -7.29 -11.91 12.46
N ASP A 150 -6.35 -12.11 13.37
CA ASP A 150 -4.96 -12.32 12.99
C ASP A 150 -4.86 -13.61 12.17
N LEU A 151 -4.10 -13.54 11.08
CA LEU A 151 -3.88 -14.67 10.18
C LEU A 151 -2.44 -15.15 10.34
N SER A 152 -2.27 -16.44 10.60
CA SER A 152 -0.95 -17.07 10.79
C SER A 152 -0.68 -18.14 9.75
N ASP A 153 0.60 -18.38 9.43
CA ASP A 153 1.07 -19.40 8.46
C ASP A 153 0.39 -19.26 7.08
N ILE A 154 0.14 -18.03 6.65
CA ILE A 154 -0.43 -17.77 5.32
C ILE A 154 0.63 -18.07 4.26
N ARG A 155 0.30 -18.95 3.33
CA ARG A 155 1.19 -19.35 2.23
C ARG A 155 0.65 -18.85 0.91
N ILE A 156 1.41 -17.96 0.28
CA ILE A 156 1.07 -17.37 -1.01
C ILE A 156 1.91 -18.05 -2.09
N ARG A 157 1.21 -18.53 -3.12
CA ARG A 157 1.79 -19.15 -4.30
C ARG A 157 1.34 -18.38 -5.53
N ILE A 158 2.28 -17.94 -6.34
CA ILE A 158 2.01 -17.24 -7.60
C ILE A 158 2.43 -18.11 -8.75
N GLN A 159 1.47 -18.50 -9.58
CA GLN A 159 1.73 -19.18 -10.85
C GLN A 159 2.35 -18.18 -11.82
N GLN A 160 3.48 -18.53 -12.39
CA GLN A 160 4.22 -17.71 -13.34
C GLN A 160 4.07 -18.24 -14.75
N GLN A 161 4.27 -17.37 -15.72
CA GLN A 161 4.39 -17.80 -17.11
C GLN A 161 5.54 -18.80 -17.26
N GLY A 162 5.33 -19.85 -18.06
CA GLY A 162 6.30 -20.95 -18.21
C GLY A 162 6.13 -22.08 -17.20
N GLY A 163 5.08 -22.05 -16.36
CA GLY A 163 4.72 -23.16 -15.46
C GLY A 163 5.53 -23.22 -14.17
N THR A 164 6.35 -22.21 -13.89
CA THR A 164 7.06 -22.09 -12.61
C THR A 164 6.18 -21.44 -11.54
N GLU A 165 6.54 -21.65 -10.28
CA GLU A 165 5.84 -21.06 -9.15
C GLU A 165 6.79 -20.19 -8.32
N LEU A 166 6.30 -19.03 -7.90
CA LEU A 166 6.94 -18.24 -6.86
C LEU A 166 6.22 -18.50 -5.53
N LEU A 167 6.98 -18.90 -4.53
CA LEU A 167 6.47 -19.14 -3.18
C LEU A 167 6.99 -18.07 -2.24
N PHE A 168 6.06 -17.38 -1.55
CA PHE A 168 6.42 -16.57 -0.40
C PHE A 168 6.64 -17.44 0.83
N PRO A 169 7.48 -17.02 1.78
CA PRO A 169 7.57 -17.70 3.07
C PRO A 169 6.23 -17.63 3.81
N PRO A 170 6.00 -18.44 4.83
CA PRO A 170 4.83 -18.32 5.67
C PRO A 170 4.73 -16.91 6.28
N LEU A 171 3.57 -16.28 6.14
CA LEU A 171 3.31 -14.92 6.59
C LEU A 171 2.37 -14.90 7.78
N ASN A 172 2.63 -14.01 8.72
CA ASN A 172 1.68 -13.62 9.75
C ASN A 172 1.17 -12.21 9.42
N ILE A 173 -0.13 -12.01 9.45
CA ILE A 173 -0.79 -10.78 9.07
C ILE A 173 -1.73 -10.38 10.20
N ALA A 174 -1.45 -9.29 10.87
CA ALA A 174 -2.28 -8.84 11.97
C ALA A 174 -3.60 -8.24 11.49
N SER A 175 -4.58 -8.23 12.37
CA SER A 175 -5.81 -7.46 12.19
C SER A 175 -5.49 -5.99 11.97
N GLY A 176 -6.09 -5.41 10.94
CA GLY A 176 -5.89 -4.00 10.59
C GLY A 176 -4.73 -3.71 9.64
N GLU A 177 -3.93 -4.69 9.25
CA GLU A 177 -2.81 -4.50 8.33
C GLU A 177 -3.21 -4.42 6.86
N GLN A 178 -2.50 -3.56 6.12
CA GLN A 178 -2.47 -3.52 4.66
C GLN A 178 -1.02 -3.67 4.20
N LEU A 179 -0.78 -4.51 3.20
CA LEU A 179 0.56 -4.86 2.72
C LEU A 179 0.62 -4.79 1.19
N ILE A 180 1.75 -4.32 0.68
CA ILE A 180 2.12 -4.42 -0.73
C ILE A 180 3.46 -5.12 -0.80
N MET A 181 3.50 -6.34 -1.33
CA MET A 181 4.72 -7.13 -1.44
C MET A 181 5.11 -7.26 -2.91
N PRO A 182 6.30 -6.81 -3.30
CA PRO A 182 6.78 -6.91 -4.67
C PRO A 182 7.31 -8.32 -4.96
N PHE A 183 7.22 -8.71 -6.23
CA PHE A 183 7.88 -9.91 -6.72
C PHE A 183 8.41 -9.73 -8.14
N ASN A 184 9.58 -10.31 -8.41
CA ASN A 184 10.32 -10.26 -9.66
C ASN A 184 10.45 -8.85 -10.24
N ILE A 185 10.68 -7.84 -9.39
CA ILE A 185 10.91 -6.46 -9.84
C ILE A 185 12.40 -6.17 -10.00
N ASP A 186 12.71 -5.26 -10.91
CA ASP A 186 14.04 -4.72 -11.08
C ASP A 186 14.32 -3.63 -10.04
N ILE A 187 15.38 -3.79 -9.28
CA ILE A 187 15.91 -2.81 -8.33
C ILE A 187 17.24 -2.29 -8.86
N ASN A 188 17.19 -1.31 -9.76
CA ASN A 188 18.37 -0.70 -10.39
C ASN A 188 19.30 -1.74 -11.07
N GLY A 189 18.72 -2.67 -11.82
CA GLY A 189 19.45 -3.73 -12.52
C GLY A 189 19.71 -4.98 -11.67
N HIS A 190 19.11 -5.08 -10.51
CA HIS A 190 19.15 -6.27 -9.66
C HIS A 190 17.76 -6.88 -9.53
N LEU A 191 17.61 -8.14 -9.89
CA LEU A 191 16.34 -8.85 -9.77
C LEU A 191 16.05 -9.16 -8.30
N LEU A 192 15.01 -8.52 -7.77
CA LEU A 192 14.38 -8.88 -6.51
C LEU A 192 13.34 -9.95 -6.80
N HIS A 193 13.57 -11.19 -6.36
CA HIS A 193 12.60 -12.28 -6.56
C HIS A 193 11.33 -12.04 -5.77
N TYR A 194 11.46 -11.62 -4.52
CA TYR A 194 10.35 -11.14 -3.70
C TYR A 194 10.86 -10.37 -2.48
N ALA A 195 9.98 -9.58 -1.90
CA ALA A 195 10.16 -9.06 -0.54
C ALA A 195 8.85 -9.19 0.24
N THR A 196 8.96 -9.47 1.53
CA THR A 196 7.82 -9.44 2.48
C THR A 196 7.68 -8.08 3.14
N VAL A 197 8.46 -7.10 2.70
CA VAL A 197 8.41 -5.69 3.07
C VAL A 197 7.85 -4.86 1.92
N GLN A 198 7.16 -3.77 2.24
CA GLN A 198 6.53 -2.90 1.27
C GLN A 198 7.54 -1.92 0.67
N PRO A 199 7.68 -1.82 -0.66
CA PRO A 199 8.44 -0.74 -1.28
C PRO A 199 7.74 0.60 -1.00
N LEU A 200 8.52 1.61 -0.61
CA LEU A 200 7.99 2.90 -0.19
C LEU A 200 8.34 4.02 -1.19
N TYR A 201 9.62 4.30 -1.39
CA TYR A 201 10.09 5.31 -2.36
C TYR A 201 11.57 5.10 -2.71
N ILE A 202 12.05 5.88 -3.69
CA ILE A 202 13.43 5.85 -4.17
C ILE A 202 14.08 7.22 -3.95
N LEU A 203 15.12 7.28 -3.12
CA LEU A 203 15.99 8.45 -3.05
C LEU A 203 16.93 8.44 -4.24
N LYS A 204 16.75 9.40 -5.18
CA LYS A 204 17.46 9.50 -6.46
C LYS A 204 18.82 10.21 -6.28
N ASN A 205 19.68 9.67 -5.41
CA ASN A 205 21.02 10.14 -5.17
C ASN A 205 22.02 9.54 -6.17
N LYS A 206 23.31 9.93 -6.11
CA LYS A 206 24.41 9.35 -6.92
C LYS A 206 24.41 7.81 -6.83
N VAL A 207 24.15 7.27 -5.64
CA VAL A 207 23.84 5.86 -5.41
C VAL A 207 22.37 5.80 -5.00
N PRO A 208 21.47 5.28 -5.85
CA PRO A 208 20.04 5.25 -5.53
C PRO A 208 19.80 4.42 -4.30
N THR A 209 18.88 4.90 -3.43
CA THR A 209 18.48 4.19 -2.22
C THR A 209 17.00 3.87 -2.31
N TYR A 210 16.67 2.59 -2.34
CA TYR A 210 15.30 2.08 -2.29
C TYR A 210 14.90 1.91 -0.83
N VAL A 211 13.83 2.54 -0.44
CA VAL A 211 13.33 2.48 0.94
C VAL A 211 12.14 1.53 0.99
N PHE A 212 12.19 0.60 1.95
CA PHE A 212 11.14 -0.36 2.22
C PHE A 212 10.61 -0.19 3.64
N LEU A 213 9.36 -0.54 3.83
CA LEU A 213 8.67 -0.50 5.12
C LEU A 213 8.40 -1.92 5.59
N SER A 214 8.84 -2.27 6.79
CA SER A 214 8.50 -3.52 7.45
C SER A 214 7.12 -3.44 8.11
N HIS A 215 6.48 -4.60 8.26
CA HIS A 215 5.18 -4.73 8.93
C HIS A 215 5.34 -5.50 10.24
N PRO A 216 4.68 -5.08 11.34
CA PRO A 216 4.95 -5.62 12.67
C PRO A 216 4.77 -7.14 12.81
N ALA A 217 3.76 -7.72 12.18
CA ALA A 217 3.47 -9.14 12.29
C ALA A 217 4.21 -10.01 11.25
N THR A 218 4.68 -9.42 10.15
CA THR A 218 5.29 -10.13 9.03
C THR A 218 6.82 -10.09 9.14
N ALA A 219 7.46 -11.27 9.14
CA ALA A 219 8.93 -11.35 9.11
C ALA A 219 9.48 -10.66 7.85
N SER A 220 10.44 -9.75 8.04
CA SER A 220 11.02 -8.94 6.96
C SER A 220 12.11 -9.70 6.22
N GLU A 221 11.86 -9.98 4.94
CA GLU A 221 12.74 -10.78 4.08
C GLU A 221 12.79 -10.20 2.67
N LEU A 222 14.01 -10.13 2.10
CA LEU A 222 14.24 -9.76 0.70
C LEU A 222 15.10 -10.84 0.04
N VAL A 223 14.74 -11.27 -1.15
CA VAL A 223 15.48 -12.30 -1.90
C VAL A 223 15.91 -11.74 -3.25
N PHE A 224 17.22 -11.65 -3.46
CA PHE A 224 17.82 -11.18 -4.70
C PHE A 224 18.50 -12.31 -5.48
N SER A 225 18.49 -12.22 -6.81
CA SER A 225 19.31 -13.07 -7.66
C SER A 225 20.80 -12.78 -7.43
N ALA A 226 21.62 -13.83 -7.33
CA ALA A 226 23.08 -13.66 -7.16
C ALA A 226 23.82 -13.37 -8.48
N GLY A 227 23.25 -13.72 -9.64
CA GLY A 227 23.97 -13.77 -10.92
C GLY A 227 24.66 -12.48 -11.36
N GLN A 228 24.15 -11.31 -10.97
CA GLN A 228 24.76 -10.01 -11.30
C GLN A 228 25.39 -9.30 -10.10
N LEU A 229 25.32 -9.91 -8.92
CA LEU A 229 25.83 -9.33 -7.68
C LEU A 229 27.23 -9.87 -7.37
N LYS A 230 28.22 -8.97 -7.26
CA LYS A 230 29.57 -9.27 -6.81
C LYS A 230 29.64 -9.36 -5.28
N LYS A 231 28.86 -8.51 -4.59
CA LYS A 231 28.92 -8.39 -3.14
C LYS A 231 27.60 -7.83 -2.59
N VAL A 232 27.14 -8.38 -1.50
CA VAL A 232 26.04 -7.86 -0.71
C VAL A 232 26.50 -7.62 0.72
N MET A 233 26.23 -6.45 1.24
CA MET A 233 26.52 -6.06 2.63
C MET A 233 25.20 -5.72 3.31
N MET A 234 25.04 -6.12 4.56
CA MET A 234 23.95 -5.69 5.45
C MET A 234 24.54 -5.19 6.75
N ASP A 235 24.27 -3.94 7.10
CA ASP A 235 24.82 -3.26 8.28
C ASP A 235 26.35 -3.34 8.38
N GLY A 236 27.03 -3.15 7.25
CA GLY A 236 28.48 -3.23 7.18
C GLY A 236 29.07 -4.64 7.19
N ARG A 237 28.26 -5.69 7.28
CA ARG A 237 28.70 -7.09 7.28
C ARG A 237 28.39 -7.78 5.95
N PRO A 238 29.31 -8.62 5.44
CA PRO A 238 29.06 -9.35 4.21
C PRO A 238 27.98 -10.42 4.40
N VAL A 239 27.07 -10.50 3.42
CA VAL A 239 26.08 -11.57 3.35
C VAL A 239 26.55 -12.59 2.32
N LYS A 240 26.47 -13.87 2.68
CA LYS A 240 26.78 -14.98 1.77
C LYS A 240 25.53 -15.34 0.96
N ASN A 241 25.73 -15.66 -0.33
CA ASN A 241 24.67 -16.22 -1.13
C ASN A 241 24.44 -17.70 -0.77
N THR A 242 23.22 -18.16 -1.00
CA THR A 242 22.84 -19.58 -0.90
C THR A 242 22.43 -20.02 -2.31
N GLY A 243 23.31 -20.75 -2.96
CA GLY A 243 23.13 -21.10 -4.36
C GLY A 243 23.13 -19.87 -5.27
N ASP A 244 22.04 -19.67 -5.99
CA ASP A 244 21.83 -18.59 -6.96
C ASP A 244 21.16 -17.33 -6.36
N LYS A 245 20.98 -17.27 -5.00
CA LYS A 245 20.22 -16.20 -4.33
C LYS A 245 20.93 -15.65 -3.11
N TYR A 246 20.65 -14.38 -2.82
CA TYR A 246 20.89 -13.73 -1.53
C TYR A 246 19.58 -13.64 -0.77
N LEU A 247 19.52 -14.28 0.40
CA LEU A 247 18.41 -14.16 1.33
C LEU A 247 18.81 -13.17 2.45
N LEU A 248 18.08 -12.09 2.56
CA LEU A 248 18.30 -11.02 3.53
C LEU A 248 17.14 -11.01 4.52
N LYS A 249 17.42 -11.34 5.77
CA LYS A 249 16.44 -11.29 6.86
C LYS A 249 16.73 -10.09 7.73
N CYS A 250 15.79 -9.17 7.80
CA CYS A 250 15.90 -7.93 8.56
C CYS A 250 15.12 -8.06 9.87
N GLY A 251 15.76 -7.69 10.99
CA GLY A 251 15.07 -7.54 12.27
C GLY A 251 14.11 -6.35 12.22
N GLN A 252 13.08 -6.35 13.05
CA GLN A 252 12.07 -5.29 13.09
C GLN A 252 12.38 -4.16 14.07
N GLU A 253 13.42 -4.32 14.88
CA GLU A 253 13.74 -3.39 15.98
C GLU A 253 14.56 -2.17 15.55
N LYS A 254 15.09 -2.17 14.33
CA LYS A 254 15.95 -1.10 13.79
C LYS A 254 15.92 -1.01 12.28
N GLU A 255 16.38 0.12 11.77
CA GLU A 255 16.67 0.29 10.35
C GLU A 255 17.87 -0.58 9.92
N HIS A 256 17.79 -1.15 8.74
CA HIS A 256 18.85 -1.95 8.13
C HIS A 256 19.32 -1.31 6.83
N LEU A 257 20.64 -1.10 6.72
CA LEU A 257 21.25 -0.65 5.48
C LEU A 257 21.84 -1.83 4.71
N ILE A 258 21.27 -2.12 3.54
CA ILE A 258 21.77 -3.11 2.61
C ILE A 258 22.46 -2.38 1.45
N VAL A 259 23.65 -2.85 1.06
CA VAL A 259 24.39 -2.34 -0.09
C VAL A 259 24.62 -3.48 -1.07
N LEU A 260 24.00 -3.36 -2.24
CA LEU A 260 24.19 -4.25 -3.38
C LEU A 260 25.29 -3.69 -4.28
N SER A 261 26.29 -4.49 -4.60
CA SER A 261 27.37 -4.13 -5.52
C SER A 261 27.38 -5.11 -6.69
N ALA A 262 27.11 -4.60 -7.89
CA ALA A 262 27.09 -5.39 -9.10
C ALA A 262 28.51 -5.71 -9.64
N VAL A 263 28.60 -6.71 -10.49
CA VAL A 263 29.86 -7.07 -11.20
C VAL A 263 30.37 -5.93 -12.06
N ASN A 264 29.47 -5.13 -12.66
CA ASN A 264 29.81 -3.95 -13.47
C ASN A 264 30.14 -2.67 -12.65
N GLY A 265 30.27 -2.80 -11.32
CA GLY A 265 30.58 -1.68 -10.42
C GLY A 265 29.39 -0.82 -9.99
N ARG A 266 28.18 -1.06 -10.51
CA ARG A 266 26.97 -0.35 -10.06
C ARG A 266 26.70 -0.67 -8.60
N GLN A 267 26.30 0.36 -7.85
CA GLN A 267 25.87 0.21 -6.45
C GLN A 267 24.41 0.63 -6.27
N THR A 268 23.73 -0.05 -5.37
CA THR A 268 22.36 0.24 -4.93
C THR A 268 22.28 0.09 -3.44
N LYS A 269 21.61 1.00 -2.77
CA LYS A 269 21.29 0.92 -1.34
C LYS A 269 19.83 0.55 -1.14
N ILE A 270 19.58 -0.20 -0.06
CA ILE A 270 18.24 -0.50 0.43
C ILE A 270 18.21 -0.17 1.91
N LEU A 271 17.19 0.53 2.34
CA LEU A 271 16.92 0.94 3.69
C LEU A 271 15.56 0.42 4.13
#